data_f3aff7bcf16eeeaa7c48bf67c97eedcc
#
_entry.id   f3aff7bcf16eeeaa7c48bf67c97eedcc
#
_cell.length_a   1.000
_cell.length_b   1.000
_cell.length_c   1.000
_cell.angle_alpha   90.00
_cell.angle_beta   90.00
_cell.angle_gamma   90.00
#
_symmetry.space_group_name_H-M   'P 1'
#
loop_
_entity.id
_entity.type
_entity.pdbx_description
1 polymer ?
#
loop_
_entity_poly.entity_id
_entity_poly.type
_entity_poly.pdbx_seq_one_letter_code
_entity_poly.pdbx_strand_id
1 'polypeptide(L)'
;NMSQEDIERVIKYHLSPINVSFQAMNPQLRCKMLHNRFAGDALKKVDQLYEAGITMNGQIVLCKGVNDGEELEYSIQKMSEYAPVMQSVSVVPVGLSKYRDGLYPLEPFTKEDACEVIDLIEKWQTINYERHGIHFIHASDEWYILAGEELPEEDRYDGYLQLENGVGMLRLLDAEVRQAIAERDGDDRKLSVTVATGRLAAPYIAGCMDVI
;
A
#
# COMPACT_ATOMS: atom_id res chain seq x y z
N ASN A 1 4.14 -10.95 14.64
CA ASN A 1 4.72 -11.70 15.77
C ASN A 1 3.73 -12.71 16.37
N MET A 2 2.92 -13.37 15.52
CA MET A 2 2.00 -14.41 15.95
C MET A 2 2.79 -15.66 16.38
N SER A 3 2.34 -16.32 17.45
CA SER A 3 2.88 -17.63 17.85
C SER A 3 2.45 -18.72 16.86
N GLN A 4 2.95 -19.94 17.02
CA GLN A 4 2.47 -21.07 16.21
C GLN A 4 1.01 -21.40 16.55
N GLU A 5 0.65 -21.31 17.83
CA GLU A 5 -0.74 -21.51 18.29
C GLU A 5 -1.70 -20.47 17.69
N ASP A 6 -1.25 -19.21 17.52
CA ASP A 6 -2.06 -18.19 16.85
C ASP A 6 -2.31 -18.53 15.39
N ILE A 7 -1.29 -19.00 14.66
CA ILE A 7 -1.42 -19.45 13.26
C ILE A 7 -2.41 -20.62 13.17
N GLU A 8 -2.29 -21.61 14.05
CA GLU A 8 -3.21 -22.76 14.09
C GLU A 8 -4.65 -22.33 14.39
N ARG A 9 -4.85 -21.32 15.26
CA ARG A 9 -6.17 -20.75 15.52
C ARG A 9 -6.73 -20.00 14.32
N VAL A 10 -5.91 -19.19 13.63
CA VAL A 10 -6.29 -18.49 12.40
C VAL A 10 -6.76 -19.50 11.36
N ILE A 11 -6.01 -20.55 11.13
CA ILE A 11 -6.33 -21.61 10.17
C ILE A 11 -7.60 -22.35 10.60
N LYS A 12 -7.66 -22.79 11.84
CA LYS A 12 -8.81 -23.55 12.39
C LYS A 12 -10.13 -22.80 12.28
N TYR A 13 -10.13 -21.50 12.55
CA TYR A 13 -11.33 -20.67 12.53
C TYR A 13 -11.52 -19.92 11.21
N HIS A 14 -10.61 -20.15 10.25
CA HIS A 14 -10.60 -19.49 8.95
C HIS A 14 -10.73 -17.97 9.07
N LEU A 15 -9.90 -17.37 9.93
CA LEU A 15 -9.91 -15.92 10.16
C LEU A 15 -9.24 -15.21 8.98
N SER A 16 -10.05 -14.64 8.10
CA SER A 16 -9.65 -14.08 6.81
C SER A 16 -10.46 -12.81 6.51
N PRO A 17 -9.91 -11.73 5.90
CA PRO A 17 -8.50 -11.61 5.51
C PRO A 17 -7.56 -11.27 6.67
N ILE A 18 -6.25 -11.50 6.48
CA ILE A 18 -5.19 -11.07 7.40
C ILE A 18 -4.27 -10.05 6.72
N ASN A 19 -4.03 -8.93 7.40
CA ASN A 19 -3.07 -7.94 6.97
C ASN A 19 -1.69 -8.25 7.54
N VAL A 20 -0.68 -8.34 6.67
CA VAL A 20 0.70 -8.72 7.02
C VAL A 20 1.68 -7.63 6.60
N SER A 21 2.42 -7.08 7.56
CA SER A 21 3.53 -6.17 7.27
C SER A 21 4.81 -6.97 6.97
N PHE A 22 5.20 -6.98 5.71
CA PHE A 22 6.36 -7.77 5.24
C PHE A 22 7.66 -6.99 5.40
N GLN A 23 7.71 -5.76 4.97
CA GLN A 23 8.87 -4.87 4.84
C GLN A 23 9.92 -5.39 3.82
N ALA A 24 10.28 -6.66 3.85
CA ALA A 24 11.13 -7.34 2.88
C ALA A 24 10.88 -8.85 2.92
N MET A 25 11.03 -9.51 1.78
CA MET A 25 11.01 -10.97 1.66
C MET A 25 12.41 -11.59 1.82
N ASN A 26 13.46 -10.79 1.79
CA ASN A 26 14.80 -11.20 2.18
C ASN A 26 14.85 -11.41 3.71
N PRO A 27 15.08 -12.66 4.22
CA PRO A 27 15.00 -12.93 5.65
C PRO A 27 16.05 -12.18 6.48
N GLN A 28 17.26 -12.01 5.94
CA GLN A 28 18.36 -11.32 6.61
C GLN A 28 18.07 -9.82 6.71
N LEU A 29 17.63 -9.22 5.61
CA LEU A 29 17.23 -7.81 5.58
C LEU A 29 16.06 -7.56 6.53
N ARG A 30 15.05 -8.43 6.53
CA ARG A 30 13.91 -8.34 7.42
C ARG A 30 14.30 -8.38 8.89
N CYS A 31 15.24 -9.27 9.28
CA CYS A 31 15.80 -9.31 10.64
C CYS A 31 16.48 -7.98 11.01
N LYS A 32 17.24 -7.40 10.08
CA LYS A 32 17.92 -6.12 10.27
C LYS A 32 16.91 -4.98 10.45
N MET A 33 15.94 -4.85 9.56
CA MET A 33 14.92 -3.78 9.57
C MET A 33 14.05 -3.82 10.83
N LEU A 34 13.62 -5.00 11.25
CA LEU A 34 12.77 -5.18 12.43
C LEU A 34 13.54 -5.31 13.74
N HIS A 35 14.86 -5.23 13.67
CA HIS A 35 15.76 -5.45 14.82
C HIS A 35 15.40 -6.71 15.63
N ASN A 36 15.06 -7.78 14.91
CA ASN A 36 14.58 -9.04 15.49
C ASN A 36 15.16 -10.23 14.72
N ARG A 37 16.01 -11.00 15.40
CA ARG A 37 16.69 -12.19 14.81
C ARG A 37 15.73 -13.29 14.31
N PHE A 38 14.49 -13.29 14.76
CA PHE A 38 13.47 -14.29 14.37
C PHE A 38 12.56 -13.79 13.24
N ALA A 39 12.72 -12.56 12.80
CA ALA A 39 11.80 -11.95 11.83
C ALA A 39 11.89 -12.65 10.46
N GLY A 40 13.06 -13.14 10.07
CA GLY A 40 13.23 -13.90 8.83
C GLY A 40 12.47 -15.24 8.86
N ASP A 41 12.58 -15.99 9.96
CA ASP A 41 11.85 -17.25 10.10
C ASP A 41 10.33 -17.08 10.16
N ALA A 42 9.85 -15.90 10.56
CA ALA A 42 8.42 -15.61 10.58
C ALA A 42 7.78 -15.62 9.18
N LEU A 43 8.57 -15.45 8.11
CA LEU A 43 8.06 -15.59 6.73
C LEU A 43 7.49 -16.97 6.45
N LYS A 44 8.03 -18.03 7.04
CA LYS A 44 7.52 -19.40 6.90
C LYS A 44 6.06 -19.57 7.38
N LYS A 45 5.56 -18.64 8.20
CA LYS A 45 4.15 -18.64 8.63
C LYS A 45 3.22 -18.19 7.51
N VAL A 46 3.74 -17.41 6.57
CA VAL A 46 2.98 -17.01 5.37
C VAL A 46 2.69 -18.21 4.50
N ASP A 47 3.66 -19.12 4.35
CA ASP A 47 3.47 -20.38 3.61
C ASP A 47 2.32 -21.20 4.21
N GLN A 48 2.26 -21.31 5.54
CA GLN A 48 1.18 -22.03 6.25
C GLN A 48 -0.19 -21.39 6.01
N LEU A 49 -0.26 -20.07 6.03
CA LEU A 49 -1.51 -19.33 5.77
C LEU A 49 -1.95 -19.51 4.30
N TYR A 50 -1.00 -19.44 3.38
CA TYR A 50 -1.22 -19.65 1.96
C TYR A 50 -1.74 -21.05 1.67
N GLU A 51 -1.08 -22.11 2.19
CA GLU A 51 -1.48 -23.51 2.03
C GLU A 51 -2.88 -23.78 2.61
N ALA A 52 -3.24 -23.06 3.69
CA ALA A 52 -4.56 -23.14 4.31
C ALA A 52 -5.64 -22.29 3.59
N GLY A 53 -5.30 -21.56 2.52
CA GLY A 53 -6.23 -20.71 1.78
C GLY A 53 -6.70 -19.47 2.57
N ILE A 54 -5.92 -19.01 3.53
CA ILE A 54 -6.24 -17.79 4.28
C ILE A 54 -5.91 -16.58 3.42
N THR A 55 -6.93 -15.80 3.10
CA THR A 55 -6.76 -14.55 2.34
C THR A 55 -5.85 -13.58 3.07
N MET A 56 -4.90 -12.99 2.35
CA MET A 56 -3.92 -12.08 2.91
C MET A 56 -3.86 -10.77 2.12
N ASN A 57 -3.55 -9.67 2.82
CA ASN A 57 -3.11 -8.42 2.24
C ASN A 57 -1.73 -8.08 2.80
N GLY A 58 -0.80 -7.74 1.91
CA GLY A 58 0.57 -7.40 2.27
C GLY A 58 0.79 -5.89 2.36
N GLN A 59 1.81 -5.50 3.12
CA GLN A 59 2.29 -4.12 3.18
C GLN A 59 3.81 -4.09 3.22
N ILE A 60 4.40 -3.18 2.45
CA ILE A 60 5.82 -2.84 2.48
C ILE A 60 5.93 -1.35 2.81
N VAL A 61 6.59 -1.03 3.92
CA VAL A 61 7.06 0.34 4.17
C VAL A 61 8.45 0.46 3.56
N LEU A 62 8.55 1.26 2.50
CA LEU A 62 9.79 1.40 1.74
C LEU A 62 10.71 2.43 2.38
N CYS A 63 11.98 2.05 2.57
CA CYS A 63 13.04 2.87 3.15
C CYS A 63 14.17 3.01 2.14
N LYS A 64 14.46 4.24 1.71
CA LYS A 64 15.49 4.54 0.71
C LYS A 64 16.86 3.98 1.13
N GLY A 65 17.53 3.28 0.21
CA GLY A 65 18.82 2.63 0.42
C GLY A 65 18.79 1.44 1.37
N VAL A 66 17.59 0.90 1.69
CA VAL A 66 17.44 -0.23 2.62
C VAL A 66 16.73 -1.42 1.99
N ASN A 67 15.48 -1.23 1.58
CA ASN A 67 14.63 -2.28 0.99
C ASN A 67 14.00 -1.85 -0.33
N ASP A 68 14.55 -0.82 -0.96
CA ASP A 68 14.20 -0.31 -2.30
C ASP A 68 14.98 -1.02 -3.43
N GLY A 69 14.80 -0.59 -4.66
CA GLY A 69 15.49 -1.13 -5.82
C GLY A 69 15.35 -2.65 -5.96
N GLU A 70 16.48 -3.35 -6.06
CA GLU A 70 16.53 -4.82 -6.24
C GLU A 70 15.87 -5.59 -5.09
N GLU A 71 15.91 -5.09 -3.86
CA GLU A 71 15.27 -5.73 -2.71
C GLU A 71 13.74 -5.59 -2.76
N LEU A 72 13.24 -4.46 -3.28
CA LEU A 72 11.82 -4.29 -3.54
C LEU A 72 11.36 -5.24 -4.64
N GLU A 73 12.07 -5.28 -5.77
CA GLU A 73 11.73 -6.17 -6.89
C GLU A 73 11.75 -7.63 -6.45
N TYR A 74 12.76 -8.07 -5.71
CA TYR A 74 12.81 -9.41 -5.14
C TYR A 74 11.61 -9.69 -4.23
N SER A 75 11.24 -8.73 -3.38
CA SER A 75 10.10 -8.89 -2.48
C SER A 75 8.78 -9.01 -3.24
N ILE A 76 8.56 -8.17 -4.25
CA ILE A 76 7.38 -8.22 -5.12
C ILE A 76 7.31 -9.59 -5.83
N GLN A 77 8.41 -10.03 -6.43
CA GLN A 77 8.48 -11.32 -7.11
C GLN A 77 8.07 -12.46 -6.18
N LYS A 78 8.62 -12.48 -4.96
CA LYS A 78 8.31 -13.53 -3.98
C LYS A 78 6.88 -13.47 -3.48
N MET A 79 6.33 -12.28 -3.26
CA MET A 79 4.95 -12.13 -2.83
C MET A 79 3.94 -12.47 -3.93
N SER A 80 4.30 -12.25 -5.20
CA SER A 80 3.46 -12.64 -6.35
C SER A 80 3.27 -14.16 -6.45
N GLU A 81 4.15 -14.97 -5.85
CA GLU A 81 3.99 -16.43 -5.78
C GLU A 81 2.78 -16.85 -4.91
N TYR A 82 2.30 -15.97 -4.03
CA TYR A 82 1.12 -16.20 -3.18
C TYR A 82 -0.21 -15.73 -3.80
N ALA A 83 -0.16 -15.05 -4.95
CA ALA A 83 -1.38 -14.63 -5.64
C ALA A 83 -2.15 -15.84 -6.20
N PRO A 84 -3.50 -15.85 -6.21
CA PRO A 84 -4.40 -14.80 -5.74
C PRO A 84 -4.84 -14.94 -4.27
N VAL A 85 -4.30 -15.89 -3.49
CA VAL A 85 -4.63 -16.06 -2.05
C VAL A 85 -4.17 -14.81 -1.26
N MET A 86 -2.99 -14.29 -1.58
CA MET A 86 -2.66 -12.91 -1.24
C MET A 86 -3.30 -12.02 -2.30
N GLN A 87 -4.27 -11.21 -1.89
CA GLN A 87 -5.09 -10.43 -2.83
C GLN A 87 -4.42 -9.13 -3.26
N SER A 88 -3.67 -8.53 -2.36
CA SER A 88 -3.05 -7.24 -2.64
C SER A 88 -1.82 -6.99 -1.78
N VAL A 89 -0.92 -6.14 -2.28
CA VAL A 89 0.23 -5.61 -1.54
C VAL A 89 0.31 -4.11 -1.75
N SER A 90 0.39 -3.34 -0.67
CA SER A 90 0.68 -1.90 -0.73
C SER A 90 2.15 -1.61 -0.50
N VAL A 91 2.70 -0.68 -1.27
CA VAL A 91 4.02 -0.10 -1.05
C VAL A 91 3.84 1.36 -0.66
N VAL A 92 4.27 1.69 0.56
CA VAL A 92 4.14 3.05 1.11
C VAL A 92 5.52 3.61 1.44
N PRO A 93 5.80 4.89 1.23
CA PRO A 93 7.07 5.48 1.63
C PRO A 93 7.16 5.57 3.16
N VAL A 94 8.36 5.46 3.69
CA VAL A 94 8.56 5.64 5.13
C VAL A 94 8.27 7.09 5.55
N GLY A 95 7.40 7.26 6.55
CA GLY A 95 7.13 8.56 7.14
C GLY A 95 8.26 8.99 8.08
N LEU A 96 8.89 10.15 7.80
CA LEU A 96 9.96 10.69 8.61
C LEU A 96 9.42 11.75 9.58
N SER A 97 9.48 11.46 10.90
CA SER A 97 9.10 12.40 11.93
C SER A 97 10.26 13.36 12.29
N LYS A 98 9.94 14.45 12.98
CA LYS A 98 10.95 15.40 13.51
C LYS A 98 11.79 14.81 14.67
N TYR A 99 11.26 13.80 15.36
CA TYR A 99 11.83 13.22 16.57
C TYR A 99 12.55 11.92 16.23
N ARG A 100 13.76 12.04 15.64
CA ARG A 100 14.53 10.88 15.17
C ARG A 100 15.92 10.74 15.83
N ASP A 101 16.17 11.46 16.90
CA ASP A 101 17.44 11.38 17.61
C ASP A 101 17.69 9.96 18.14
N GLY A 102 18.83 9.39 17.76
CA GLY A 102 19.20 8.03 18.13
C GLY A 102 18.52 6.91 17.33
N LEU A 103 17.63 7.22 16.37
CA LEU A 103 17.07 6.23 15.44
C LEU A 103 17.97 6.04 14.22
N TYR A 104 17.76 4.91 13.53
CA TYR A 104 18.46 4.63 12.28
C TYR A 104 18.28 5.78 11.28
N PRO A 105 19.36 6.32 10.70
CA PRO A 105 19.26 7.41 9.74
C PRO A 105 18.59 6.93 8.45
N LEU A 106 17.48 7.56 8.09
CA LEU A 106 16.75 7.32 6.86
C LEU A 106 16.69 8.63 6.06
N GLU A 107 16.77 8.52 4.76
CA GLU A 107 16.61 9.63 3.84
C GLU A 107 15.20 9.63 3.22
N PRO A 108 14.63 10.81 2.93
CA PRO A 108 13.38 10.89 2.19
C PRO A 108 13.61 10.52 0.74
N PHE A 109 12.57 10.01 0.10
CA PHE A 109 12.58 9.79 -1.34
C PHE A 109 12.46 11.12 -2.10
N THR A 110 13.13 11.20 -3.24
CA THR A 110 13.02 12.32 -4.19
C THR A 110 11.92 12.04 -5.21
N LYS A 111 11.65 13.02 -6.08
CA LYS A 111 10.75 12.86 -7.20
C LYS A 111 11.21 11.73 -8.14
N GLU A 112 12.49 11.73 -8.46
CA GLU A 112 13.10 10.73 -9.34
C GLU A 112 13.00 9.32 -8.75
N ASP A 113 13.28 9.17 -7.46
CA ASP A 113 13.10 7.90 -6.75
C ASP A 113 11.64 7.41 -6.82
N ALA A 114 10.68 8.33 -6.71
CA ALA A 114 9.26 7.99 -6.75
C ALA A 114 8.83 7.49 -8.13
N CYS A 115 9.31 8.11 -9.21
CA CYS A 115 9.08 7.64 -10.57
C CYS A 115 9.63 6.20 -10.74
N GLU A 116 10.87 5.92 -10.29
CA GLU A 116 11.45 4.58 -10.37
C GLU A 116 10.63 3.53 -9.61
N VAL A 117 10.08 3.89 -8.44
CA VAL A 117 9.21 3.00 -7.65
C VAL A 117 7.89 2.75 -8.38
N ILE A 118 7.27 3.77 -8.96
CA ILE A 118 6.03 3.64 -9.74
C ILE A 118 6.28 2.75 -10.96
N ASP A 119 7.32 3.00 -11.75
CA ASP A 119 7.67 2.20 -12.93
C ASP A 119 7.83 0.72 -12.57
N LEU A 120 8.52 0.42 -11.47
CA LEU A 120 8.72 -0.94 -11.00
C LEU A 120 7.39 -1.60 -10.60
N ILE A 121 6.53 -0.88 -9.88
CA ILE A 121 5.23 -1.39 -9.45
C ILE A 121 4.33 -1.64 -10.67
N GLU A 122 4.25 -0.72 -11.63
CA GLU A 122 3.43 -0.87 -12.83
C GLU A 122 3.88 -2.01 -13.74
N LYS A 123 5.20 -2.22 -13.85
CA LYS A 123 5.76 -3.41 -14.49
C LYS A 123 5.21 -4.69 -13.87
N TRP A 124 5.22 -4.78 -12.54
CA TRP A 124 4.75 -5.96 -11.83
C TRP A 124 3.22 -6.07 -11.77
N GLN A 125 2.49 -4.98 -11.83
CA GLN A 125 1.04 -4.98 -12.03
C GLN A 125 0.68 -5.65 -13.36
N THR A 126 1.35 -5.28 -14.43
CA THR A 126 1.15 -5.89 -15.75
C THR A 126 1.39 -7.41 -15.71
N ILE A 127 2.51 -7.84 -15.12
CA ILE A 127 2.86 -9.27 -14.99
C ILE A 127 1.82 -10.03 -14.17
N ASN A 128 1.36 -9.46 -13.05
CA ASN A 128 0.38 -10.13 -12.20
C ASN A 128 -1.01 -10.14 -12.85
N TYR A 129 -1.39 -9.08 -13.53
CA TYR A 129 -2.66 -9.04 -14.27
C TYR A 129 -2.73 -10.08 -15.37
N GLU A 130 -1.66 -10.26 -16.15
CA GLU A 130 -1.56 -11.30 -17.16
C GLU A 130 -1.65 -12.73 -16.58
N ARG A 131 -1.13 -12.94 -15.38
CA ARG A 131 -1.07 -14.27 -14.74
C ARG A 131 -2.32 -14.61 -13.93
N HIS A 132 -2.87 -13.62 -13.22
CA HIS A 132 -3.85 -13.83 -12.16
C HIS A 132 -5.14 -13.02 -12.35
N GLY A 133 -5.17 -12.07 -13.29
CA GLY A 133 -6.31 -11.18 -13.52
C GLY A 133 -6.48 -10.11 -12.43
N ILE A 134 -5.45 -9.86 -11.63
CA ILE A 134 -5.41 -8.80 -10.61
C ILE A 134 -4.09 -8.04 -10.73
N HIS A 135 -4.10 -6.75 -10.42
CA HIS A 135 -2.87 -5.91 -10.43
C HIS A 135 -1.96 -6.26 -9.27
N PHE A 136 -2.52 -6.68 -8.15
CA PHE A 136 -1.86 -7.26 -7.00
C PHE A 136 -1.01 -6.30 -6.18
N ILE A 137 -0.03 -5.59 -6.79
CA ILE A 137 0.88 -4.67 -6.09
C ILE A 137 0.51 -3.22 -6.40
N HIS A 138 0.45 -2.38 -5.38
CA HIS A 138 -0.02 -1.00 -5.53
C HIS A 138 0.89 0.00 -4.83
N ALA A 139 1.24 1.06 -5.54
CA ALA A 139 1.85 2.25 -4.95
C ALA A 139 0.78 3.05 -4.19
N SER A 140 1.11 3.56 -3.01
CA SER A 140 0.23 4.51 -2.33
C SER A 140 0.14 5.84 -3.09
N ASP A 141 -0.93 6.58 -2.87
CA ASP A 141 -1.15 7.90 -3.50
C ASP A 141 0.01 8.87 -3.28
N GLU A 142 0.72 8.72 -2.16
CA GLU A 142 1.88 9.56 -1.81
C GLU A 142 3.02 9.43 -2.86
N TRP A 143 3.20 8.26 -3.48
CA TRP A 143 4.19 8.10 -4.54
C TRP A 143 3.87 8.94 -5.77
N TYR A 144 2.61 8.93 -6.22
CA TYR A 144 2.16 9.72 -7.37
C TYR A 144 2.23 11.22 -7.07
N ILE A 145 1.87 11.65 -5.86
CA ILE A 145 2.03 13.04 -5.42
C ILE A 145 3.50 13.46 -5.44
N LEU A 146 4.40 12.61 -4.94
CA LEU A 146 5.83 12.89 -4.89
C LEU A 146 6.45 12.94 -6.29
N ALA A 147 6.07 12.01 -7.16
CA ALA A 147 6.49 11.97 -8.56
C ALA A 147 5.92 13.14 -9.39
N GLY A 148 4.79 13.71 -8.94
CA GLY A 148 4.03 14.69 -9.71
C GLY A 148 3.36 14.05 -10.92
N GLU A 149 2.95 12.80 -10.79
CA GLU A 149 2.24 12.01 -11.79
C GLU A 149 0.74 11.94 -11.48
N GLU A 150 -0.04 11.62 -12.50
CA GLU A 150 -1.48 11.42 -12.35
C GLU A 150 -1.77 10.11 -11.61
N LEU A 151 -2.83 10.11 -10.80
CA LEU A 151 -3.28 8.89 -10.12
C LEU A 151 -3.83 7.88 -11.14
N PRO A 152 -3.60 6.58 -10.94
CA PRO A 152 -4.15 5.54 -11.80
C PRO A 152 -5.68 5.62 -11.92
N GLU A 153 -6.23 5.08 -13.01
CA GLU A 153 -7.66 4.95 -13.17
C GLU A 153 -8.25 3.92 -12.19
N GLU A 154 -9.55 3.99 -11.97
CA GLU A 154 -10.25 3.23 -10.93
C GLU A 154 -10.06 1.70 -11.05
N ASP A 155 -10.07 1.19 -12.28
CA ASP A 155 -9.92 -0.23 -12.57
C ASP A 155 -8.56 -0.82 -12.18
N ARG A 156 -7.54 0.05 -11.97
CA ARG A 156 -6.19 -0.36 -11.55
C ARG A 156 -6.09 -0.71 -10.07
N TYR A 157 -7.11 -0.42 -9.26
CA TYR A 157 -7.06 -0.60 -7.81
C TYR A 157 -7.68 -1.91 -7.30
N ASP A 158 -8.17 -2.79 -8.19
CA ASP A 158 -8.77 -4.10 -7.85
C ASP A 158 -9.85 -4.01 -6.75
N GLY A 159 -10.64 -2.92 -6.75
CA GLY A 159 -11.69 -2.69 -5.75
C GLY A 159 -11.20 -2.09 -4.44
N TYR A 160 -10.07 -1.39 -4.44
CA TYR A 160 -9.56 -0.57 -3.33
C TYR A 160 -9.25 -1.34 -2.05
N LEU A 161 -8.67 -2.53 -2.15
CA LEU A 161 -8.36 -3.41 -1.00
C LEU A 161 -7.34 -2.82 0.00
N GLN A 162 -6.67 -1.73 -0.36
CA GLN A 162 -5.58 -1.12 0.42
C GLN A 162 -5.84 0.34 0.79
N LEU A 163 -7.11 0.77 0.84
CA LEU A 163 -7.48 2.16 1.19
C LEU A 163 -6.84 2.63 2.50
N GLU A 164 -6.86 1.80 3.54
CA GLU A 164 -6.28 2.14 4.85
C GLU A 164 -4.76 2.40 4.79
N ASN A 165 -4.10 1.90 3.75
CA ASN A 165 -2.68 2.13 3.47
C ASN A 165 -2.45 3.29 2.48
N GLY A 166 -3.47 4.10 2.20
CA GLY A 166 -3.37 5.26 1.32
C GLY A 166 -3.27 4.92 -0.17
N VAL A 167 -3.82 3.78 -0.59
CA VAL A 167 -3.85 3.36 -2.00
C VAL A 167 -5.22 3.67 -2.60
N GLY A 168 -5.27 4.60 -3.54
CA GLY A 168 -6.49 4.98 -4.26
C GLY A 168 -7.49 5.82 -3.46
N MET A 169 -7.10 6.33 -2.29
CA MET A 169 -7.98 7.19 -1.48
C MET A 169 -8.39 8.45 -2.23
N LEU A 170 -7.45 9.07 -2.93
CA LEU A 170 -7.71 10.31 -3.65
C LEU A 170 -8.55 10.07 -4.91
N ARG A 171 -8.31 8.97 -5.63
CA ARG A 171 -9.13 8.60 -6.79
C ARG A 171 -10.56 8.29 -6.36
N LEU A 172 -10.74 7.50 -5.32
CA LEU A 172 -12.07 7.17 -4.81
C LEU A 172 -12.80 8.41 -4.31
N LEU A 173 -12.12 9.31 -3.59
CA LEU A 173 -12.71 10.56 -3.13
C LEU A 173 -13.23 11.41 -4.30
N ASP A 174 -12.44 11.59 -5.36
CA ASP A 174 -12.86 12.37 -6.54
C ASP A 174 -14.09 11.73 -7.22
N ALA A 175 -14.07 10.41 -7.37
CA ALA A 175 -15.19 9.67 -7.96
C ALA A 175 -16.47 9.81 -7.12
N GLU A 176 -16.39 9.62 -5.81
CA GLU A 176 -17.53 9.73 -4.89
C GLU A 176 -18.09 11.17 -4.82
N VAL A 177 -17.21 12.17 -4.81
CA VAL A 177 -17.65 13.58 -4.84
C VAL A 177 -18.39 13.89 -6.14
N ARG A 178 -17.87 13.50 -7.29
CA ARG A 178 -18.52 13.71 -8.59
C ARG A 178 -19.86 12.98 -8.68
N GLN A 179 -19.92 11.74 -8.20
CA GLN A 179 -21.15 10.97 -8.15
C GLN A 179 -22.19 11.65 -7.24
N ALA A 180 -21.80 12.03 -6.02
CA ALA A 180 -22.70 12.69 -5.08
C ALA A 180 -23.27 14.02 -5.63
N ILE A 181 -22.47 14.78 -6.39
CA ILE A 181 -22.93 16.00 -7.05
C ILE A 181 -23.92 15.67 -8.17
N ALA A 182 -23.62 14.64 -8.98
CA ALA A 182 -24.50 14.26 -10.10
C ALA A 182 -25.86 13.72 -9.63
N GLU A 183 -25.92 13.09 -8.46
CA GLU A 183 -27.14 12.54 -7.86
C GLU A 183 -27.93 13.55 -7.01
N ARG A 184 -27.35 14.73 -6.77
CA ARG A 184 -27.95 15.72 -5.87
C ARG A 184 -28.94 16.61 -6.60
N ASP A 185 -30.15 16.74 -6.05
CA ASP A 185 -31.05 17.83 -6.38
C ASP A 185 -30.50 19.12 -5.78
N GLY A 186 -30.18 20.10 -6.64
CA GLY A 186 -29.65 21.39 -6.21
C GLY A 186 -30.60 22.11 -5.26
N ASP A 187 -30.07 22.80 -4.26
CA ASP A 187 -30.80 23.73 -3.42
C ASP A 187 -30.09 25.09 -3.40
N ASP A 188 -30.83 26.16 -3.13
CA ASP A 188 -30.30 27.53 -3.13
C ASP A 188 -29.60 27.92 -1.82
N ARG A 189 -29.29 26.98 -0.96
CA ARG A 189 -28.60 27.24 0.31
C ARG A 189 -27.16 27.66 0.07
N LYS A 190 -26.80 28.81 0.60
CA LYS A 190 -25.38 29.23 0.65
C LYS A 190 -24.76 28.72 1.94
N LEU A 191 -23.78 27.84 1.80
CA LEU A 191 -23.01 27.31 2.92
C LEU A 191 -21.61 27.91 2.89
N SER A 192 -21.07 28.22 4.07
CA SER A 192 -19.67 28.53 4.25
C SER A 192 -19.04 27.42 5.06
N VAL A 193 -18.10 26.70 4.47
CA VAL A 193 -17.47 25.51 5.08
C VAL A 193 -15.97 25.74 5.15
N THR A 194 -15.36 25.34 6.26
CA THR A 194 -13.90 25.28 6.40
C THR A 194 -13.48 23.81 6.45
N VAL A 195 -12.62 23.41 5.52
CA VAL A 195 -12.08 22.04 5.46
C VAL A 195 -10.65 22.04 5.95
N ALA A 196 -10.35 21.24 6.99
CA ALA A 196 -9.00 21.01 7.50
C ALA A 196 -8.47 19.69 6.93
N THR A 197 -7.28 19.73 6.32
CA THR A 197 -6.64 18.55 5.73
C THR A 197 -5.12 18.61 5.84
N GLY A 198 -4.45 17.49 5.55
CA GLY A 198 -2.99 17.42 5.46
C GLY A 198 -2.44 18.15 4.23
N ARG A 199 -1.21 18.63 4.32
CA ARG A 199 -0.57 19.41 3.23
C ARG A 199 -0.51 18.66 1.89
N LEU A 200 -0.26 17.34 1.93
CA LEU A 200 -0.18 16.52 0.73
C LEU A 200 -1.54 16.40 0.01
N ALA A 201 -2.61 16.19 0.75
CA ALA A 201 -3.95 16.05 0.19
C ALA A 201 -4.60 17.40 -0.17
N ALA A 202 -4.08 18.55 0.33
CA ALA A 202 -4.71 19.84 0.17
C ALA A 202 -5.03 20.24 -1.30
N PRO A 203 -4.15 20.03 -2.30
CA PRO A 203 -4.48 20.35 -3.70
C PRO A 203 -5.64 19.51 -4.25
N TYR A 204 -5.74 18.24 -3.88
CA TYR A 204 -6.80 17.32 -4.31
C TYR A 204 -8.13 17.70 -3.66
N ILE A 205 -8.11 17.99 -2.36
CA ILE A 205 -9.32 18.48 -1.64
C ILE A 205 -9.79 19.80 -2.23
N ALA A 206 -8.88 20.72 -2.58
CA ALA A 206 -9.25 21.97 -3.26
C ALA A 206 -9.93 21.69 -4.60
N GLY A 207 -9.39 20.78 -5.42
CA GLY A 207 -10.03 20.36 -6.67
C GLY A 207 -11.43 19.78 -6.47
N CYS A 208 -11.66 19.00 -5.42
CA CYS A 208 -13.00 18.54 -5.06
C CYS A 208 -13.93 19.69 -4.66
N MET A 209 -13.41 20.73 -3.97
CA MET A 209 -14.21 21.91 -3.60
C MET A 209 -14.59 22.75 -4.80
N ASP A 210 -13.77 22.80 -5.85
CA ASP A 210 -14.02 23.55 -7.07
C ASP A 210 -15.19 22.98 -7.91
N VAL A 211 -15.56 21.73 -7.69
CA VAL A 211 -16.68 21.07 -8.40
C VAL A 211 -17.97 21.02 -7.57
N ILE A 212 -17.93 21.39 -6.29
CA ILE A 212 -19.10 21.51 -5.40
C ILE A 212 -19.73 22.88 -5.51
#